data_88686e5307d2c40d4b3c88610197008c
#
_entry.id   88686e5307d2c40d4b3c88610197008c
#
_cell.length_a   1.000
_cell.length_b   1.000
_cell.length_c   1.000
_cell.angle_alpha   90.00
_cell.angle_beta   90.00
_cell.angle_gamma   90.00
#
_symmetry.space_group_name_H-M   'P 1'
#
loop_
_entity.id
_entity.type
_entity.pdbx_description
1 polymer ?
#
loop_
_entity_poly.entity_id
_entity_poly.type
_entity_poly.pdbx_seq_one_letter_code
_entity_poly.pdbx_strand_id
1 'polypeptide(L)'
;MTSTTLADDLIVRNARVWGETGTRDLAISEGIYIAPESLSNPDASEIDAAGCLCVPGFAEPHIHLDKVLLAESCPVNVSGNLDEAIEILGARKALYTREDIAARAAAIIQSAIAHGVTRIRTHIDIDTGCGLTAFDALCEVRDRYADLV
;
A
#
# COMPACT_ATOMS: atom_id res chain seq x y z
N MET A 1 -1.54 19.90 10.98
CA MET A 1 -2.42 19.59 9.83
C MET A 1 -1.71 20.11 8.60
N THR A 2 -0.85 19.33 7.98
CA THR A 2 -0.28 19.64 6.68
C THR A 2 -1.31 19.20 5.66
N SER A 3 -1.92 20.17 4.99
CA SER A 3 -2.71 19.93 3.79
C SER A 3 -1.83 19.13 2.83
N THR A 4 -2.18 17.88 2.58
CA THR A 4 -1.66 17.15 1.45
C THR A 4 -2.21 17.85 0.22
N THR A 5 -1.40 18.69 -0.40
CA THR A 5 -1.71 19.20 -1.74
C THR A 5 -1.92 17.98 -2.62
N LEU A 6 -3.14 17.82 -3.10
CA LEU A 6 -3.48 16.87 -4.15
C LEU A 6 -2.45 17.02 -5.26
N ALA A 7 -2.05 15.90 -5.83
CA ALA A 7 -0.95 15.77 -6.75
C ALA A 7 -0.90 16.93 -7.76
N ASP A 8 0.29 17.49 -7.90
CA ASP A 8 0.61 18.40 -8.99
C ASP A 8 0.16 17.75 -10.30
N ASP A 9 -0.32 18.56 -11.23
CA ASP A 9 -0.66 18.09 -12.56
C ASP A 9 0.52 17.34 -13.18
N LEU A 10 0.25 16.24 -13.84
CA LEU A 10 1.25 15.34 -14.39
C LEU A 10 0.98 15.01 -15.85
N ILE A 11 2.02 15.08 -16.69
CA ILE A 11 2.02 14.50 -18.02
C ILE A 11 2.99 13.30 -18.05
N VAL A 12 2.50 12.17 -18.56
CA VAL A 12 3.31 11.00 -18.89
C VAL A 12 3.41 10.88 -20.41
N ARG A 13 4.60 11.14 -20.95
CA ARG A 13 4.89 11.08 -22.38
C ARG A 13 5.20 9.65 -22.84
N ASN A 14 4.89 9.36 -24.09
CA ASN A 14 5.30 8.11 -24.75
C ASN A 14 4.91 6.84 -23.97
N ALA A 15 3.79 6.83 -23.25
CA ALA A 15 3.31 5.68 -22.50
C ALA A 15 2.67 4.65 -23.46
N ARG A 16 3.03 3.37 -23.31
CA ARG A 16 2.31 2.27 -23.94
C ARG A 16 1.22 1.78 -23.01
N VAL A 17 -0.02 2.15 -23.28
CA VAL A 17 -1.16 1.79 -22.43
C VAL A 17 -1.55 0.31 -22.64
N TRP A 18 -1.77 -0.41 -21.54
CA TRP A 18 -2.18 -1.81 -21.61
C TRP A 18 -3.51 -1.98 -22.37
N GLY A 19 -3.51 -2.90 -23.33
CA GLY A 19 -4.67 -3.14 -24.19
C GLY A 19 -4.76 -2.24 -25.42
N GLU A 20 -3.84 -1.27 -25.58
CA GLU A 20 -3.78 -0.38 -26.76
C GLU A 20 -2.53 -0.67 -27.64
N THR A 21 -2.55 -0.21 -28.87
CA THR A 21 -1.41 -0.29 -29.80
C THR A 21 -0.69 1.06 -29.87
N GLY A 22 0.65 1.01 -29.95
CA GLY A 22 1.47 2.21 -30.02
C GLY A 22 1.69 2.87 -28.65
N THR A 23 2.20 4.10 -28.68
CA THR A 23 2.40 4.94 -27.51
C THR A 23 1.55 6.20 -27.60
N ARG A 24 1.18 6.74 -26.47
CA ARG A 24 0.50 8.04 -26.35
C ARG A 24 0.88 8.75 -25.08
N ASP A 25 0.57 10.03 -25.02
CA ASP A 25 0.68 10.81 -23.80
C ASP A 25 -0.57 10.61 -22.93
N LEU A 26 -0.36 10.67 -21.62
CA LEU A 26 -1.42 10.67 -20.60
C LEU A 26 -1.27 11.94 -19.78
N ALA A 27 -2.40 12.54 -19.39
CA ALA A 27 -2.42 13.68 -18.49
C ALA A 27 -3.29 13.38 -17.27
N ILE A 28 -2.85 13.83 -16.11
CA ILE A 28 -3.53 13.71 -14.84
C ILE A 28 -3.64 15.11 -14.23
N SER A 29 -4.84 15.50 -13.84
CA SER A 29 -5.11 16.72 -13.09
C SER A 29 -6.08 16.39 -11.96
N GLU A 30 -5.81 16.91 -10.78
CA GLU A 30 -6.61 16.63 -9.57
C GLU A 30 -6.82 15.12 -9.31
N GLY A 31 -5.82 14.28 -9.66
CA GLY A 31 -5.89 12.83 -9.52
C GLY A 31 -6.75 12.11 -10.56
N ILE A 32 -7.22 12.79 -11.61
CA ILE A 32 -8.10 12.24 -12.64
C ILE A 32 -7.38 12.30 -14.00
N TYR A 33 -7.55 11.25 -14.81
CA TYR A 33 -7.11 11.24 -16.20
C TYR A 33 -7.94 12.22 -17.04
N ILE A 34 -7.24 13.10 -17.77
CA ILE A 34 -7.84 14.05 -18.72
C ILE A 34 -7.18 13.90 -20.09
N ALA A 35 -7.78 14.50 -21.10
CA ALA A 35 -7.14 14.60 -22.40
C ALA A 35 -5.86 15.48 -22.29
N PRO A 36 -4.71 15.08 -22.84
CA PRO A 36 -3.46 15.83 -22.70
C PRO A 36 -3.55 17.28 -23.17
N GLU A 37 -4.36 17.52 -24.20
CA GLU A 37 -4.64 18.87 -24.74
C GLU A 37 -5.49 19.75 -23.80
N SER A 38 -6.13 19.16 -22.81
CA SER A 38 -6.93 19.85 -21.80
C SER A 38 -6.10 20.32 -20.61
N LEU A 39 -4.87 19.82 -20.46
CA LEU A 39 -3.96 20.23 -19.40
C LEU A 39 -3.34 21.58 -19.75
N SER A 40 -3.76 22.61 -19.05
CA SER A 40 -3.33 24.00 -19.30
C SER A 40 -2.25 24.50 -18.34
N ASN A 41 -1.85 23.69 -17.36
CA ASN A 41 -0.85 24.06 -16.38
C ASN A 41 0.57 23.95 -16.98
N PRO A 42 1.28 25.08 -17.19
CA PRO A 42 2.64 25.05 -17.76
C PRO A 42 3.70 24.48 -16.80
N ASP A 43 3.37 24.39 -15.51
CA ASP A 43 4.25 23.89 -14.46
C ASP A 43 3.96 22.41 -14.10
N ALA A 44 3.13 21.72 -14.92
CA ALA A 44 2.83 20.32 -14.72
C ALA A 44 4.12 19.48 -14.73
N SER A 45 4.23 18.53 -13.80
CA SER A 45 5.34 17.58 -13.80
C SER A 45 5.30 16.72 -15.06
N GLU A 46 6.47 16.39 -15.62
CA GLU A 46 6.56 15.58 -16.83
C GLU A 46 7.44 14.35 -16.61
N ILE A 47 6.94 13.18 -17.04
CA ILE A 47 7.66 11.91 -17.04
C ILE A 47 7.64 11.36 -18.47
N ASP A 48 8.82 11.06 -19.04
CA ASP A 48 8.89 10.29 -20.28
C ASP A 48 8.92 8.80 -19.95
N ALA A 49 7.84 8.10 -20.30
CA ALA A 49 7.73 6.65 -20.11
C ALA A 49 8.60 5.88 -21.12
N ALA A 50 9.15 6.54 -22.17
CA ALA A 50 10.04 5.92 -23.15
C ALA A 50 9.51 4.59 -23.73
N GLY A 51 8.22 4.46 -23.92
CA GLY A 51 7.56 3.24 -24.40
C GLY A 51 7.32 2.19 -23.32
N CYS A 52 7.55 2.50 -22.04
CA CYS A 52 7.20 1.60 -20.93
C CYS A 52 5.70 1.36 -20.86
N LEU A 53 5.33 0.17 -20.39
CA LEU A 53 3.94 -0.24 -20.26
C LEU A 53 3.28 0.50 -19.08
N CYS A 54 2.21 1.22 -19.35
CA CYS A 54 1.31 1.79 -18.36
C CYS A 54 0.17 0.80 -18.09
N VAL A 55 0.03 0.40 -16.84
CA VAL A 55 -1.01 -0.53 -16.36
C VAL A 55 -1.80 0.12 -15.22
N PRO A 56 -3.03 -0.35 -14.93
CA PRO A 56 -3.71 0.03 -13.69
C PRO A 56 -2.85 -0.29 -12.46
N GLY A 57 -3.00 0.50 -11.40
CA GLY A 57 -2.34 0.23 -10.13
C GLY A 57 -2.69 -1.16 -9.60
N PHE A 58 -1.73 -1.81 -8.93
CA PHE A 58 -1.93 -3.14 -8.37
C PHE A 58 -2.82 -3.11 -7.15
N ALA A 59 -3.49 -4.22 -6.91
CA ALA A 59 -4.24 -4.44 -5.68
C ALA A 59 -3.61 -5.61 -4.90
N GLU A 60 -3.39 -5.42 -3.60
CA GLU A 60 -3.08 -6.50 -2.66
C GLU A 60 -4.40 -6.97 -2.02
N PRO A 61 -4.97 -8.10 -2.49
CA PRO A 61 -6.32 -8.50 -2.08
C PRO A 61 -6.35 -9.25 -0.75
N HIS A 62 -5.20 -9.70 -0.21
CA HIS A 62 -5.16 -10.52 0.98
C HIS A 62 -3.82 -10.43 1.72
N ILE A 63 -3.73 -9.54 2.69
CA ILE A 63 -2.59 -9.42 3.59
C ILE A 63 -3.07 -9.34 5.04
N HIS A 64 -2.20 -9.72 5.98
CA HIS A 64 -2.40 -9.55 7.41
C HIS A 64 -1.42 -8.51 7.94
N LEU A 65 -1.75 -7.23 7.84
CA LEU A 65 -0.88 -6.13 8.27
C LEU A 65 -0.58 -6.14 9.78
N ASP A 66 -1.43 -6.78 10.57
CA ASP A 66 -1.19 -7.03 12.01
C ASP A 66 -0.03 -8.00 12.27
N LYS A 67 0.28 -8.89 11.31
CA LYS A 67 1.26 -9.99 11.44
C LYS A 67 2.47 -9.86 10.51
N VAL A 68 2.62 -8.77 9.80
CA VAL A 68 3.78 -8.55 8.92
C VAL A 68 5.06 -8.32 9.74
N LEU A 69 6.21 -8.62 9.15
CA LEU A 69 7.55 -8.36 9.70
C LEU A 69 7.81 -8.96 11.10
N LEU A 70 7.24 -10.12 11.38
CA LEU A 70 7.41 -10.80 12.67
C LEU A 70 8.57 -11.80 12.70
N ALA A 71 9.15 -12.16 11.56
CA ALA A 71 10.12 -13.23 11.46
C ALA A 71 11.34 -13.06 12.39
N GLU A 72 11.81 -11.82 12.56
CA GLU A 72 12.95 -11.52 13.44
C GLU A 72 12.60 -11.49 14.93
N SER A 73 11.32 -11.37 15.26
CA SER A 73 10.82 -11.26 16.64
C SER A 73 10.10 -12.50 17.14
N CYS A 74 10.04 -13.56 16.33
CA CYS A 74 9.43 -14.83 16.66
C CYS A 74 10.44 -15.97 16.60
N PRO A 75 10.29 -17.01 17.44
CA PRO A 75 11.02 -18.27 17.26
C PRO A 75 10.75 -18.87 15.87
N VAL A 76 11.72 -19.63 15.37
CA VAL A 76 11.55 -20.38 14.12
C VAL A 76 10.57 -21.53 14.35
N ASN A 77 9.62 -21.72 13.45
CA ASN A 77 8.78 -22.92 13.41
C ASN A 77 9.64 -24.11 12.94
N VAL A 78 10.11 -24.92 13.88
CA VAL A 78 11.03 -26.02 13.62
C VAL A 78 10.35 -27.23 13.04
N SER A 79 9.14 -27.56 13.50
CA SER A 79 8.36 -28.70 12.99
C SER A 79 7.76 -28.44 11.61
N GLY A 80 7.61 -27.17 11.22
CA GLY A 80 6.93 -26.77 9.98
C GLY A 80 5.42 -27.03 10.01
N ASN A 81 4.84 -27.41 11.13
CA ASN A 81 3.40 -27.65 11.24
C ASN A 81 2.64 -26.38 11.68
N LEU A 82 1.32 -26.41 11.49
CA LEU A 82 0.45 -25.29 11.78
C LEU A 82 0.28 -25.04 13.29
N ASP A 83 0.28 -26.09 14.10
CA ASP A 83 0.04 -25.99 15.55
C ASP A 83 1.16 -25.20 16.22
N GLU A 84 2.43 -25.52 15.92
CA GLU A 84 3.58 -24.76 16.40
C GLU A 84 3.56 -23.30 15.91
N ALA A 85 3.16 -23.05 14.66
CA ALA A 85 3.01 -21.69 14.13
C ALA A 85 1.95 -20.90 14.90
N ILE A 86 0.82 -21.52 15.25
CA ILE A 86 -0.24 -20.91 16.05
C ILE A 86 0.25 -20.57 17.46
N GLU A 87 0.98 -21.49 18.11
CA GLU A 87 1.56 -21.27 19.44
C GLU A 87 2.54 -20.09 19.44
N ILE A 88 3.47 -20.06 18.47
CA ILE A 88 4.45 -18.98 18.31
C ILE A 88 3.75 -17.62 18.11
N LEU A 89 2.77 -17.56 17.21
CA LEU A 89 2.02 -16.33 16.96
C LEU A 89 1.15 -15.95 18.15
N GLY A 90 0.55 -16.90 18.84
CA GLY A 90 -0.23 -16.66 20.05
C GLY A 90 0.59 -15.99 21.15
N ALA A 91 1.81 -16.51 21.41
CA ALA A 91 2.73 -15.91 22.35
C ALA A 91 3.16 -14.48 21.93
N ARG A 92 3.38 -14.24 20.65
CA ARG A 92 3.73 -12.92 20.13
C ARG A 92 2.59 -11.91 20.23
N LYS A 93 1.33 -12.33 19.97
CA LYS A 93 0.14 -11.49 20.09
C LYS A 93 -0.06 -10.89 21.48
N ALA A 94 0.30 -11.64 22.54
CA ALA A 94 0.23 -11.15 23.92
C ALA A 94 1.15 -9.92 24.17
N LEU A 95 2.12 -9.70 23.28
CA LEU A 95 3.08 -8.59 23.35
C LEU A 95 2.76 -7.46 22.35
N TYR A 96 1.64 -7.52 21.65
CA TYR A 96 1.26 -6.50 20.69
C TYR A 96 0.97 -5.16 21.37
N THR A 97 1.55 -4.12 20.80
CA THR A 97 1.15 -2.73 21.07
C THR A 97 0.66 -2.07 19.79
N ARG A 98 -0.14 -1.03 19.92
CA ARG A 98 -0.62 -0.25 18.77
C ARG A 98 0.54 0.33 17.96
N GLU A 99 1.56 0.83 18.65
CA GLU A 99 2.75 1.44 18.06
C GLU A 99 3.56 0.41 17.24
N ASP A 100 3.77 -0.80 17.79
CA ASP A 100 4.48 -1.88 17.10
C ASP A 100 3.75 -2.30 15.83
N ILE A 101 2.44 -2.55 15.92
CA ILE A 101 1.62 -2.92 14.77
C ILE A 101 1.61 -1.81 13.73
N ALA A 102 1.37 -0.56 14.15
CA ALA A 102 1.31 0.58 13.25
C ALA A 102 2.64 0.81 12.52
N ALA A 103 3.78 0.64 13.20
CA ALA A 103 5.10 0.79 12.58
C ALA A 103 5.35 -0.29 11.51
N ARG A 104 5.07 -1.56 11.82
CA ARG A 104 5.25 -2.68 10.88
C ARG A 104 4.31 -2.56 9.68
N ALA A 105 3.04 -2.25 9.91
CA ALA A 105 2.05 -2.04 8.87
C ALA A 105 2.45 -0.87 7.95
N ALA A 106 2.88 0.26 8.51
CA ALA A 106 3.34 1.41 7.74
C ALA A 106 4.53 1.06 6.84
N ALA A 107 5.50 0.29 7.32
CA ALA A 107 6.66 -0.12 6.53
C ALA A 107 6.25 -0.96 5.30
N ILE A 108 5.31 -1.89 5.48
CA ILE A 108 4.80 -2.71 4.37
C ILE A 108 3.96 -1.88 3.40
N ILE A 109 3.09 -1.00 3.89
CA ILE A 109 2.28 -0.12 3.04
C ILE A 109 3.17 0.78 2.18
N GLN A 110 4.20 1.40 2.76
CA GLN A 110 5.15 2.22 2.02
C GLN A 110 5.89 1.42 0.94
N SER A 111 6.31 0.20 1.27
CA SER A 111 6.90 -0.71 0.28
C SER A 111 5.91 -1.06 -0.83
N ALA A 112 4.67 -1.37 -0.51
CA ALA A 112 3.62 -1.69 -1.47
C ALA A 112 3.35 -0.52 -2.42
N ILE A 113 3.22 0.70 -1.88
CA ILE A 113 3.05 1.94 -2.67
C ILE A 113 4.23 2.13 -3.63
N ALA A 114 5.47 1.97 -3.15
CA ALA A 114 6.67 2.10 -3.97
C ALA A 114 6.73 1.08 -5.13
N HIS A 115 5.97 -0.01 -5.04
CA HIS A 115 5.83 -1.03 -6.08
C HIS A 115 4.52 -0.91 -6.88
N GLY A 116 3.82 0.21 -6.78
CA GLY A 116 2.63 0.50 -7.58
C GLY A 116 1.33 -0.11 -7.06
N VAL A 117 1.28 -0.54 -5.81
CA VAL A 117 0.03 -0.96 -5.17
C VAL A 117 -0.77 0.28 -4.78
N THR A 118 -2.02 0.34 -5.24
CA THR A 118 -2.96 1.44 -5.02
C THR A 118 -4.18 1.04 -4.19
N ARG A 119 -4.29 -0.23 -3.83
CA ARG A 119 -5.38 -0.76 -3.00
C ARG A 119 -4.87 -1.94 -2.17
N ILE A 120 -5.20 -1.93 -0.88
CA ILE A 120 -4.86 -3.01 0.04
C ILE A 120 -6.11 -3.49 0.76
N ARG A 121 -6.31 -4.81 0.79
CA ARG A 121 -7.31 -5.44 1.64
C ARG A 121 -6.60 -6.23 2.72
N THR A 122 -6.58 -5.69 3.96
CA THR A 122 -6.02 -6.40 5.11
C THR A 122 -7.06 -7.24 5.83
N HIS A 123 -6.60 -8.35 6.39
CA HIS A 123 -7.33 -9.15 7.38
C HIS A 123 -6.68 -8.92 8.74
N ILE A 124 -7.47 -9.04 9.81
CA ILE A 124 -7.04 -8.74 11.18
C ILE A 124 -7.50 -9.88 12.08
N ASP A 125 -6.61 -10.38 12.91
CA ASP A 125 -6.99 -11.32 13.95
C ASP A 125 -7.56 -10.56 15.14
N ILE A 126 -8.73 -11.00 15.59
CA ILE A 126 -9.40 -10.54 16.81
C ILE A 126 -9.64 -11.77 17.68
N ASP A 127 -8.96 -11.83 18.79
CA ASP A 127 -9.09 -12.93 19.76
C ASP A 127 -8.93 -12.44 21.21
N THR A 128 -9.08 -13.32 22.17
CA THR A 128 -8.99 -12.97 23.59
C THR A 128 -7.58 -12.59 24.05
N GLY A 129 -6.55 -12.91 23.27
CA GLY A 129 -5.15 -12.62 23.60
C GLY A 129 -4.75 -11.18 23.26
N CYS A 130 -5.20 -10.66 22.12
CA CYS A 130 -4.86 -9.30 21.67
C CYS A 130 -6.06 -8.33 21.68
N GLY A 131 -7.29 -8.82 21.85
CA GLY A 131 -8.49 -7.99 21.84
C GLY A 131 -8.64 -7.22 20.53
N LEU A 132 -8.90 -5.92 20.64
CA LEU A 132 -9.04 -5.00 19.51
C LEU A 132 -7.75 -4.20 19.20
N THR A 133 -6.63 -4.50 19.85
CA THR A 133 -5.38 -3.73 19.70
C THR A 133 -4.94 -3.61 18.25
N ALA A 134 -4.97 -4.72 17.50
CA ALA A 134 -4.61 -4.72 16.09
C ALA A 134 -5.63 -3.96 15.23
N PHE A 135 -6.92 -4.12 15.52
CA PHE A 135 -7.98 -3.41 14.81
C PHE A 135 -7.83 -1.89 14.95
N ASP A 136 -7.67 -1.41 16.18
CA ASP A 136 -7.52 0.02 16.44
C ASP A 136 -6.26 0.59 15.77
N ALA A 137 -5.12 -0.12 15.87
CA ALA A 137 -3.87 0.30 15.21
C ALA A 137 -4.03 0.41 13.70
N LEU A 138 -4.68 -0.56 13.06
CA LEU A 138 -4.84 -0.55 11.61
C LEU A 138 -5.90 0.45 11.13
N CYS A 139 -6.89 0.81 11.95
CA CYS A 139 -7.77 1.94 11.65
C CYS A 139 -6.97 3.26 11.59
N GLU A 140 -6.08 3.51 12.55
CA GLU A 140 -5.22 4.70 12.54
C GLU A 140 -4.27 4.70 11.31
N VAL A 141 -3.71 3.54 10.96
CA VAL A 141 -2.85 3.40 9.78
C VAL A 141 -3.64 3.63 8.50
N ARG A 142 -4.84 3.06 8.37
CA ARG A 142 -5.73 3.30 7.23
C ARG A 142 -5.97 4.81 7.03
N ASP A 143 -6.32 5.51 8.10
CA ASP A 143 -6.65 6.93 8.01
C ASP A 143 -5.41 7.78 7.64
N ARG A 144 -4.21 7.33 8.03
CA ARG A 144 -2.94 7.97 7.66
C ARG A 144 -2.60 7.83 6.17
N TYR A 145 -2.96 6.72 5.55
CA TYR A 145 -2.61 6.38 4.17
C TYR A 145 -3.79 6.44 3.20
N ALA A 146 -4.96 6.92 3.63
CA ALA A 146 -6.21 6.92 2.85
C ALA A 146 -6.12 7.63 1.49
N ASP A 147 -5.23 8.63 1.37
CA ASP A 147 -5.03 9.38 0.12
C ASP A 147 -4.01 8.70 -0.82
N LEU A 148 -3.35 7.63 -0.39
CA LEU A 148 -2.28 6.98 -1.14
C LEU A 148 -2.60 5.53 -1.55
N VAL A 149 -3.40 4.82 -0.73
CA VAL A 149 -3.71 3.40 -0.95
C VAL A 149 -5.01 2.98 -0.26
#